data_ab1514d79b90b4ad550a44f36a2f6b1a
#
_entry.id   ab1514d79b90b4ad550a44f36a2f6b1a
#
_cell.length_a   1.000
_cell.length_b   1.000
_cell.length_c   1.000
_cell.angle_alpha   90.00
_cell.angle_beta   90.00
_cell.angle_gamma   90.00
#
_symmetry.space_group_name_H-M   'P 1'
#
loop_
_entity.id
_entity.type
_entity.pdbx_description
1 polymer ?
#
loop_
_entity_poly.entity_id
_entity_poly.type
_entity_poly.pdbx_seq_one_letter_code
_entity_poly.pdbx_strand_id
1 'polypeptide(L)'
;MDINFIISSVGVFLAVILLLVVILLMAKKFLSPSGKVTITINGDKQLNVDQGSSIMATLNENGIYLPSACGGKASCGQCKLQVLSGGGEILDSERPHFTRKQIKENWRLGCQCKVKGDMSVKVPESVMGVKEWECTVLSNKNVSSFIKEFKVALPPGEHMDFVPGSYAQIKIPAYDCIDYDKDFDKNDIGEDYMGAWKNFNIFSLKAHNPEPTIRAYSMANYPAEGDIITLTVRIATTPFKPRPEVGFQNVPTGIGSSFIFSLKPGDKVMMSGPYGDFHPHFESKREMIWIGGGAGMAPLRAQIMHMTKTLHCTDREMHFFYGARSLTEAFFLEDFWELEKEFPNFHMHLSLDRQDPKADELGVKYYTGFAVNCIRDTYLKDHDAPEDCEYYLCGPPMLIKTVTDYLDSLGVEPESIMYDNFG
;
A
#
# COMPACT_ATOMS: atom_id res chain seq x y z
N MET A 1 -34.87 30.64 37.02
CA MET A 1 -34.87 30.92 35.56
C MET A 1 -36.15 30.32 35.01
N ASP A 2 -36.95 31.13 34.35
CA ASP A 2 -38.32 30.76 33.95
C ASP A 2 -38.27 29.65 32.88
N ILE A 3 -38.91 28.52 33.11
CA ILE A 3 -38.87 27.35 32.21
C ILE A 3 -39.40 27.69 30.82
N ASN A 4 -40.34 28.64 30.76
CA ASN A 4 -40.90 29.15 29.51
C ASN A 4 -39.88 29.97 28.69
N PHE A 5 -38.98 30.68 29.37
CA PHE A 5 -37.89 31.41 28.71
C PHE A 5 -36.85 30.44 28.10
N ILE A 6 -36.55 29.34 28.80
CA ILE A 6 -35.64 28.30 28.29
C ILE A 6 -36.23 27.62 27.05
N ILE A 7 -37.50 27.23 27.13
CA ILE A 7 -38.23 26.57 26.01
C ILE A 7 -38.29 27.51 24.80
N SER A 8 -38.64 28.78 24.99
CA SER A 8 -38.63 29.78 23.90
C SER A 8 -37.28 29.96 23.28
N SER A 9 -36.21 30.08 24.08
CA SER A 9 -34.85 30.26 23.59
C SER A 9 -34.36 29.04 22.81
N VAL A 10 -34.65 27.83 23.28
CA VAL A 10 -34.32 26.57 22.56
C VAL A 10 -35.13 26.49 21.27
N GLY A 11 -36.41 26.87 21.29
CA GLY A 11 -37.27 26.89 20.09
C GLY A 11 -36.75 27.82 19.02
N VAL A 12 -36.37 29.06 19.39
CA VAL A 12 -35.75 30.03 18.46
C VAL A 12 -34.43 29.51 17.91
N PHE A 13 -33.57 28.95 18.76
CA PHE A 13 -32.28 28.40 18.34
C PHE A 13 -32.45 27.26 17.33
N LEU A 14 -33.35 26.31 17.59
CA LEU A 14 -33.66 25.23 16.67
C LEU A 14 -34.25 25.73 15.33
N ALA A 15 -35.12 26.73 15.38
CA ALA A 15 -35.68 27.34 14.17
C ALA A 15 -34.62 28.03 13.30
N VAL A 16 -33.66 28.71 13.91
CA VAL A 16 -32.52 29.34 13.21
C VAL A 16 -31.62 28.28 12.58
N ILE A 17 -31.29 27.20 13.32
CA ILE A 17 -30.47 26.10 12.77
C ILE A 17 -31.21 25.45 11.57
N LEU A 18 -32.49 25.16 11.72
CA LEU A 18 -33.27 24.54 10.65
C LEU A 18 -33.35 25.43 9.41
N LEU A 19 -33.53 26.72 9.59
CA LEU A 19 -33.48 27.70 8.51
C LEU A 19 -32.12 27.71 7.80
N LEU A 20 -31.03 27.73 8.55
CA LEU A 20 -29.67 27.68 7.99
C LEU A 20 -29.43 26.37 7.21
N VAL A 21 -29.87 25.23 7.73
CA VAL A 21 -29.78 23.94 7.04
C VAL A 21 -30.55 23.97 5.73
N VAL A 22 -31.77 24.49 5.72
CA VAL A 22 -32.60 24.64 4.51
C VAL A 22 -31.90 25.55 3.50
N ILE A 23 -31.39 26.71 3.93
CA ILE A 23 -30.63 27.62 3.05
C ILE A 23 -29.40 26.92 2.45
N LEU A 24 -28.63 26.18 3.25
CA LEU A 24 -27.47 25.42 2.79
C LEU A 24 -27.85 24.33 1.79
N LEU A 25 -28.96 23.59 2.04
CA LEU A 25 -29.43 22.57 1.11
C LEU A 25 -29.92 23.17 -0.21
N MET A 26 -30.64 24.30 -0.15
CA MET A 26 -31.03 25.04 -1.36
C MET A 26 -29.80 25.56 -2.11
N ALA A 27 -28.86 26.19 -1.42
CA ALA A 27 -27.62 26.68 -2.03
C ALA A 27 -26.85 25.51 -2.68
N LYS A 28 -26.72 24.37 -2.00
CA LYS A 28 -26.11 23.16 -2.56
C LYS A 28 -26.83 22.71 -3.84
N LYS A 29 -28.15 22.69 -3.85
CA LYS A 29 -28.97 22.25 -5.00
C LYS A 29 -28.80 23.20 -6.20
N PHE A 30 -28.76 24.51 -5.99
CA PHE A 30 -28.66 25.51 -7.06
C PHE A 30 -27.22 25.81 -7.51
N LEU A 31 -26.23 25.66 -6.60
CA LEU A 31 -24.83 25.97 -6.90
C LEU A 31 -24.02 24.74 -7.31
N SER A 32 -24.51 23.52 -7.01
CA SER A 32 -23.83 22.30 -7.48
C SER A 32 -24.05 22.13 -8.98
N PRO A 33 -22.99 21.92 -9.77
CA PRO A 33 -23.12 21.59 -11.17
C PRO A 33 -24.03 20.35 -11.32
N SER A 34 -25.04 20.44 -12.15
CA SER A 34 -25.96 19.31 -12.43
C SER A 34 -26.13 19.21 -13.94
N GLY A 35 -26.13 17.97 -14.42
CA GLY A 35 -26.27 17.65 -15.84
C GLY A 35 -25.28 16.57 -16.27
N LYS A 36 -25.53 16.02 -17.45
CA LYS A 36 -24.65 15.06 -18.08
C LYS A 36 -23.61 15.76 -18.94
N VAL A 37 -22.42 15.25 -18.89
CA VAL A 37 -21.26 15.73 -19.66
C VAL A 37 -20.51 14.59 -20.28
N THR A 38 -19.75 14.85 -21.32
CA THR A 38 -18.96 13.88 -22.02
C THR A 38 -17.49 13.95 -21.58
N ILE A 39 -16.95 12.81 -21.16
CA ILE A 39 -15.50 12.64 -20.94
C ILE A 39 -14.94 11.82 -22.11
N THR A 40 -14.04 12.41 -22.88
CA THR A 40 -13.29 11.72 -23.93
C THR A 40 -11.96 11.21 -23.37
N ILE A 41 -11.73 9.91 -23.45
CA ILE A 41 -10.55 9.22 -22.91
C ILE A 41 -9.68 8.74 -24.06
N ASN A 42 -8.40 9.10 -24.04
CA ASN A 42 -7.37 8.71 -25.03
C ASN A 42 -7.78 9.02 -26.50
N GLY A 43 -8.74 9.92 -26.70
CA GLY A 43 -9.18 10.39 -28.01
C GLY A 43 -10.36 9.65 -28.64
N ASP A 44 -10.69 8.44 -28.17
CA ASP A 44 -11.66 7.52 -28.78
C ASP A 44 -12.80 7.08 -27.87
N LYS A 45 -12.52 6.75 -26.62
CA LYS A 45 -13.57 6.29 -25.70
C LYS A 45 -14.32 7.47 -25.10
N GLN A 46 -15.64 7.50 -25.27
CA GLN A 46 -16.50 8.54 -24.69
C GLN A 46 -17.39 7.97 -23.59
N LEU A 47 -17.42 8.68 -22.46
CA LEU A 47 -18.31 8.40 -21.32
C LEU A 47 -19.27 9.56 -21.12
N ASN A 48 -20.57 9.24 -21.00
CA ASN A 48 -21.60 10.23 -20.66
C ASN A 48 -21.92 10.10 -19.17
N VAL A 49 -21.50 11.05 -18.36
CA VAL A 49 -21.44 10.96 -16.89
C VAL A 49 -22.08 12.18 -16.22
N ASP A 50 -22.44 12.03 -14.96
CA ASP A 50 -22.96 13.14 -14.16
C ASP A 50 -21.83 14.04 -13.64
N GLN A 51 -22.11 15.35 -13.58
CA GLN A 51 -21.17 16.32 -13.04
C GLN A 51 -21.07 16.23 -11.52
N GLY A 52 -19.92 16.71 -10.97
CA GLY A 52 -19.74 16.95 -9.53
C GLY A 52 -18.77 16.02 -8.84
N SER A 53 -18.63 14.78 -9.30
CA SER A 53 -17.66 13.81 -8.77
C SER A 53 -16.23 14.13 -9.19
N SER A 54 -15.25 13.50 -8.53
CA SER A 54 -13.87 13.55 -9.03
C SER A 54 -13.74 12.67 -10.27
N ILE A 55 -12.79 13.00 -11.17
CA ILE A 55 -12.58 12.20 -12.37
C ILE A 55 -12.18 10.76 -12.02
N MET A 56 -11.41 10.55 -10.94
CA MET A 56 -11.07 9.21 -10.46
C MET A 56 -12.34 8.41 -10.08
N ALA A 57 -13.26 8.99 -9.30
CA ALA A 57 -14.50 8.31 -8.93
C ALA A 57 -15.34 8.00 -10.16
N THR A 58 -15.49 8.98 -11.06
CA THR A 58 -16.25 8.83 -12.31
C THR A 58 -15.66 7.75 -13.23
N LEU A 59 -14.33 7.69 -13.37
CA LEU A 59 -13.66 6.65 -14.16
C LEU A 59 -13.83 5.28 -13.53
N ASN A 60 -13.69 5.16 -12.20
CA ASN A 60 -13.87 3.90 -11.47
C ASN A 60 -15.30 3.35 -11.63
N GLU A 61 -16.32 4.22 -11.56
CA GLU A 61 -17.74 3.83 -11.81
C GLU A 61 -17.98 3.32 -13.23
N ASN A 62 -17.11 3.66 -14.18
CA ASN A 62 -17.16 3.25 -15.58
C ASN A 62 -16.11 2.19 -15.94
N GLY A 63 -15.55 1.48 -14.95
CA GLY A 63 -14.65 0.35 -15.16
C GLY A 63 -13.23 0.74 -15.58
N ILE A 64 -12.80 1.97 -15.30
CA ILE A 64 -11.43 2.45 -15.50
C ILE A 64 -10.84 2.82 -14.14
N TYR A 65 -10.01 1.94 -13.60
CA TYR A 65 -9.53 2.01 -12.22
C TYR A 65 -8.17 2.70 -12.14
N LEU A 66 -8.16 3.97 -11.72
CA LEU A 66 -6.90 4.70 -11.50
C LEU A 66 -6.19 4.22 -10.22
N PRO A 67 -4.85 4.15 -10.23
CA PRO A 67 -4.08 3.79 -9.05
C PRO A 67 -4.29 4.80 -7.91
N SER A 68 -4.49 4.32 -6.68
CA SER A 68 -4.76 5.18 -5.52
C SER A 68 -4.43 4.49 -4.20
N ALA A 69 -3.21 4.61 -3.70
CA ALA A 69 -2.83 4.05 -2.40
C ALA A 69 -3.50 4.77 -1.21
N CYS A 70 -3.78 6.08 -1.34
CA CYS A 70 -4.37 6.89 -0.27
C CYS A 70 -5.91 6.91 -0.25
N GLY A 71 -6.58 6.26 -1.22
CA GLY A 71 -8.04 6.29 -1.36
C GLY A 71 -8.59 7.68 -1.70
N GLY A 72 -7.90 8.44 -2.55
CA GLY A 72 -8.39 9.72 -3.05
C GLY A 72 -8.07 10.96 -2.20
N LYS A 73 -7.17 10.85 -1.21
CA LYS A 73 -6.82 11.93 -0.28
C LYS A 73 -5.69 12.85 -0.77
N ALA A 74 -5.26 12.74 -2.01
CA ALA A 74 -4.16 13.50 -2.63
C ALA A 74 -2.77 13.32 -1.98
N SER A 75 -2.58 12.35 -1.08
CA SER A 75 -1.31 12.19 -0.38
C SER A 75 -0.31 11.26 -1.08
N CYS A 76 -0.77 10.31 -1.92
CA CYS A 76 0.13 9.37 -2.58
C CYS A 76 0.60 9.80 -3.98
N GLY A 77 -0.11 10.72 -4.62
CA GLY A 77 0.25 11.18 -5.97
C GLY A 77 0.09 10.17 -7.12
N GLN A 78 -0.50 9.00 -6.89
CA GLN A 78 -0.53 7.91 -7.89
C GLN A 78 -1.60 8.06 -8.97
N CYS A 79 -2.76 8.67 -8.66
CA CYS A 79 -3.88 8.81 -9.60
C CYS A 79 -3.63 9.89 -10.68
N LYS A 80 -2.42 9.89 -11.24
CA LYS A 80 -2.00 10.86 -12.27
C LYS A 80 -2.66 10.57 -13.61
N LEU A 81 -3.17 11.61 -14.24
CA LEU A 81 -3.64 11.60 -15.62
C LEU A 81 -3.38 12.97 -16.26
N GLN A 82 -3.35 13.02 -17.58
CA GLN A 82 -3.19 14.28 -18.29
C GLN A 82 -4.57 14.79 -18.71
N VAL A 83 -4.91 16.03 -18.34
CA VAL A 83 -6.17 16.67 -18.72
C VAL A 83 -5.92 17.57 -19.93
N LEU A 84 -6.42 17.15 -21.09
CA LEU A 84 -6.24 17.88 -22.35
C LEU A 84 -7.18 19.08 -22.45
N SER A 85 -8.40 18.98 -21.86
CA SER A 85 -9.36 20.07 -21.77
C SER A 85 -10.36 19.83 -20.62
N GLY A 86 -10.95 20.92 -20.11
CA GLY A 86 -12.09 20.87 -19.16
C GLY A 86 -11.74 20.70 -17.68
N GLY A 87 -10.46 20.51 -17.31
CA GLY A 87 -10.06 20.19 -15.93
C GLY A 87 -9.91 21.34 -14.96
N GLY A 88 -9.96 22.58 -15.44
CA GLY A 88 -9.68 23.78 -14.63
C GLY A 88 -8.21 23.86 -14.19
N GLU A 89 -7.91 24.74 -13.25
CA GLU A 89 -6.56 24.97 -12.76
C GLU A 89 -6.12 23.89 -11.76
N ILE A 90 -4.80 23.65 -11.69
CA ILE A 90 -4.20 22.72 -10.72
C ILE A 90 -4.31 23.29 -9.30
N LEU A 91 -4.72 22.45 -8.35
CA LEU A 91 -4.84 22.82 -6.94
C LEU A 91 -3.47 22.77 -6.23
N ASP A 92 -3.34 23.57 -5.17
CA ASP A 92 -2.10 23.59 -4.37
C ASP A 92 -1.79 22.22 -3.74
N SER A 93 -2.81 21.43 -3.40
CA SER A 93 -2.66 20.06 -2.90
C SER A 93 -2.09 19.07 -3.93
N GLU A 94 -2.16 19.38 -5.21
CA GLU A 94 -1.66 18.52 -6.29
C GLU A 94 -0.20 18.86 -6.66
N ARG A 95 0.20 20.14 -6.51
CA ARG A 95 1.50 20.66 -6.96
C ARG A 95 2.71 19.90 -6.46
N PRO A 96 2.77 19.41 -5.20
CA PRO A 96 3.94 18.64 -4.71
C PRO A 96 4.19 17.33 -5.46
N HIS A 97 3.19 16.81 -6.17
CA HIS A 97 3.27 15.53 -6.88
C HIS A 97 3.70 15.67 -8.35
N PHE A 98 3.97 16.91 -8.81
CA PHE A 98 4.27 17.15 -10.22
C PHE A 98 5.51 18.02 -10.40
N THR A 99 6.29 17.69 -11.42
CA THR A 99 7.36 18.56 -11.92
C THR A 99 6.78 19.79 -12.62
N ARG A 100 7.59 20.85 -12.76
CA ARG A 100 7.19 22.06 -13.52
C ARG A 100 6.79 21.74 -14.96
N LYS A 101 7.40 20.72 -15.58
CA LYS A 101 7.07 20.23 -16.93
C LYS A 101 5.67 19.60 -16.94
N GLN A 102 5.39 18.69 -16.03
CA GLN A 102 4.09 18.03 -15.91
C GLN A 102 2.95 19.04 -15.65
N ILE A 103 3.19 20.07 -14.83
CA ILE A 103 2.20 21.13 -14.60
C ILE A 103 1.87 21.89 -15.91
N LYS A 104 2.89 22.19 -16.72
CA LYS A 104 2.70 22.85 -18.04
C LYS A 104 1.97 21.96 -19.05
N GLU A 105 2.12 20.66 -18.92
CA GLU A 105 1.45 19.64 -19.72
C GLU A 105 0.07 19.25 -19.19
N ASN A 106 -0.47 20.00 -18.21
CA ASN A 106 -1.79 19.79 -17.59
C ASN A 106 -1.96 18.41 -16.92
N TRP A 107 -0.92 17.88 -16.30
CA TRP A 107 -1.06 16.71 -15.45
C TRP A 107 -1.82 17.06 -14.17
N ARG A 108 -2.75 16.20 -13.77
CA ARG A 108 -3.62 16.37 -12.60
C ARG A 108 -3.69 15.08 -11.79
N LEU A 109 -4.06 15.20 -10.51
CA LEU A 109 -4.50 14.06 -9.72
C LEU A 109 -5.98 13.82 -9.97
N GLY A 110 -6.34 12.63 -10.47
CA GLY A 110 -7.72 12.27 -10.76
C GLY A 110 -8.67 12.41 -9.57
N CYS A 111 -8.18 12.21 -8.35
CA CYS A 111 -8.97 12.37 -7.13
C CYS A 111 -9.29 13.84 -6.78
N GLN A 112 -8.50 14.79 -7.26
CA GLN A 112 -8.69 16.23 -6.99
C GLN A 112 -9.38 16.95 -8.15
N CYS A 113 -9.23 16.45 -9.37
CA CYS A 113 -9.85 17.03 -10.54
C CYS A 113 -11.35 16.69 -10.59
N LYS A 114 -12.21 17.72 -10.49
CA LYS A 114 -13.67 17.56 -10.53
C LYS A 114 -14.21 17.65 -11.95
N VAL A 115 -15.19 16.81 -12.23
CA VAL A 115 -15.95 16.82 -13.49
C VAL A 115 -16.99 17.94 -13.43
N LYS A 116 -16.71 19.05 -14.11
CA LYS A 116 -17.58 20.26 -14.11
C LYS A 116 -18.21 20.56 -15.47
N GLY A 117 -17.79 19.90 -16.53
CA GLY A 117 -18.21 20.07 -17.91
C GLY A 117 -17.56 19.03 -18.79
N ASP A 118 -17.73 19.15 -20.09
CA ASP A 118 -17.06 18.25 -21.03
C ASP A 118 -15.54 18.29 -20.87
N MET A 119 -14.93 17.13 -20.87
CA MET A 119 -13.49 16.95 -20.62
C MET A 119 -12.86 16.03 -21.63
N SER A 120 -11.57 16.27 -21.91
CA SER A 120 -10.72 15.31 -22.62
C SER A 120 -9.52 14.98 -21.76
N VAL A 121 -9.26 13.68 -21.58
CA VAL A 121 -8.20 13.18 -20.70
C VAL A 121 -7.39 12.09 -21.39
N LYS A 122 -6.12 12.04 -21.04
CA LYS A 122 -5.23 10.93 -21.39
C LYS A 122 -4.90 10.14 -20.14
N VAL A 123 -5.32 8.88 -20.11
CA VAL A 123 -5.08 7.92 -19.06
C VAL A 123 -3.93 7.01 -19.46
N PRO A 124 -2.99 6.64 -18.55
CA PRO A 124 -1.92 5.68 -18.86
C PRO A 124 -2.49 4.36 -19.40
N GLU A 125 -1.84 3.78 -20.39
CA GLU A 125 -2.29 2.52 -21.00
C GLU A 125 -2.33 1.36 -19.99
N SER A 126 -1.40 1.34 -19.04
CA SER A 126 -1.35 0.35 -17.97
C SER A 126 -2.63 0.28 -17.11
N VAL A 127 -3.42 1.36 -17.08
CA VAL A 127 -4.69 1.42 -16.35
C VAL A 127 -5.85 0.80 -17.14
N MET A 128 -5.74 0.74 -18.47
CA MET A 128 -6.83 0.26 -19.33
C MET A 128 -7.07 -1.26 -19.22
N GLY A 129 -6.10 -2.03 -18.71
CA GLY A 129 -6.21 -3.48 -18.51
C GLY A 129 -6.65 -3.89 -17.09
N VAL A 130 -6.78 -2.91 -16.18
CA VAL A 130 -7.13 -3.20 -14.79
C VAL A 130 -8.59 -3.65 -14.67
N LYS A 131 -8.81 -4.72 -13.90
CA LYS A 131 -10.13 -5.25 -13.58
C LYS A 131 -10.41 -5.18 -12.08
N GLU A 132 -11.69 -5.29 -11.70
CA GLU A 132 -12.12 -5.46 -10.31
C GLU A 132 -12.83 -6.82 -10.17
N TRP A 133 -12.52 -7.55 -9.09
CA TRP A 133 -13.11 -8.86 -8.80
C TRP A 133 -13.61 -8.94 -7.36
N GLU A 134 -14.66 -9.71 -7.16
CA GLU A 134 -15.08 -10.18 -5.83
C GLU A 134 -14.32 -11.47 -5.51
N CYS A 135 -13.20 -11.32 -4.77
CA CYS A 135 -12.32 -12.42 -4.39
C CYS A 135 -12.81 -13.13 -3.13
N THR A 136 -12.43 -14.40 -2.97
CA THR A 136 -12.73 -15.19 -1.77
C THR A 136 -11.50 -15.31 -0.89
N VAL A 137 -11.62 -14.98 0.38
CA VAL A 137 -10.54 -15.18 1.37
C VAL A 137 -10.28 -16.66 1.56
N LEU A 138 -9.03 -17.07 1.37
CA LEU A 138 -8.57 -18.45 1.60
C LEU A 138 -7.90 -18.61 2.95
N SER A 139 -7.11 -17.64 3.35
CA SER A 139 -6.30 -17.67 4.57
C SER A 139 -5.99 -16.25 5.03
N ASN A 140 -5.89 -16.05 6.35
CA ASN A 140 -5.58 -14.75 6.95
C ASN A 140 -4.81 -14.94 8.26
N LYS A 141 -3.59 -15.47 8.21
CA LYS A 141 -2.79 -15.87 9.37
C LYS A 141 -1.61 -14.94 9.63
N ASN A 142 -1.27 -14.73 10.89
CA ASN A 142 -0.06 -14.01 11.23
C ASN A 142 1.18 -14.78 10.78
N VAL A 143 2.12 -14.07 10.20
CA VAL A 143 3.48 -14.54 9.84
C VAL A 143 4.55 -13.79 10.63
N SER A 144 4.15 -12.76 11.36
CA SER A 144 4.93 -11.97 12.30
C SER A 144 3.95 -11.39 13.34
N SER A 145 4.44 -10.85 14.43
CA SER A 145 3.58 -10.33 15.51
C SER A 145 2.46 -9.42 15.01
N PHE A 146 2.75 -8.59 14.01
CA PHE A 146 1.83 -7.57 13.52
C PHE A 146 1.63 -7.59 11.99
N ILE A 147 1.99 -8.70 11.33
CA ILE A 147 1.82 -8.87 9.89
C ILE A 147 1.10 -10.17 9.63
N LYS A 148 0.05 -10.10 8.82
CA LYS A 148 -0.66 -11.27 8.30
C LYS A 148 -0.26 -11.57 6.86
N GLU A 149 -0.14 -12.84 6.55
CA GLU A 149 -0.27 -13.37 5.19
C GLU A 149 -1.76 -13.48 4.88
N PHE A 150 -2.21 -12.68 3.94
CA PHE A 150 -3.60 -12.63 3.51
C PHE A 150 -3.70 -13.20 2.10
N LYS A 151 -4.36 -14.35 1.94
CA LYS A 151 -4.54 -15.03 0.66
C LYS A 151 -5.98 -14.95 0.20
N VAL A 152 -6.16 -14.58 -1.05
CA VAL A 152 -7.47 -14.55 -1.71
C VAL A 152 -7.42 -15.27 -3.05
N ALA A 153 -8.51 -15.96 -3.40
CA ALA A 153 -8.69 -16.53 -4.73
C ALA A 153 -9.50 -15.57 -5.60
N LEU A 154 -9.08 -15.44 -6.85
CA LEU A 154 -9.90 -14.82 -7.89
C LEU A 154 -11.16 -15.67 -8.15
N PRO A 155 -12.25 -15.11 -8.74
CA PRO A 155 -13.39 -15.88 -9.18
C PRO A 155 -12.97 -16.98 -10.17
N PRO A 156 -13.69 -18.13 -10.21
CA PRO A 156 -13.37 -19.22 -11.13
C PRO A 156 -13.31 -18.76 -12.59
N GLY A 157 -12.20 -19.06 -13.27
CA GLY A 157 -11.98 -18.71 -14.67
C GLY A 157 -11.44 -17.29 -14.90
N GLU A 158 -11.28 -16.49 -13.85
CA GLU A 158 -10.59 -15.21 -13.93
C GLU A 158 -9.10 -15.37 -13.66
N HIS A 159 -8.31 -14.53 -14.31
CA HIS A 159 -6.86 -14.48 -14.18
C HIS A 159 -6.39 -13.02 -14.08
N MET A 160 -5.35 -12.77 -13.29
CA MET A 160 -4.68 -11.48 -13.20
C MET A 160 -3.27 -11.61 -13.78
N ASP A 161 -3.09 -11.06 -14.98
CA ASP A 161 -1.75 -10.89 -15.55
C ASP A 161 -1.05 -9.73 -14.84
N PHE A 162 0.07 -9.98 -14.19
CA PHE A 162 0.83 -8.94 -13.50
C PHE A 162 2.33 -9.15 -13.60
N VAL A 163 3.08 -8.07 -13.40
CA VAL A 163 4.54 -8.10 -13.30
C VAL A 163 4.94 -8.16 -11.82
N PRO A 164 5.93 -8.99 -11.42
CA PRO A 164 6.35 -9.09 -10.02
C PRO A 164 6.79 -7.72 -9.49
N GLY A 165 6.32 -7.40 -8.27
CA GLY A 165 6.44 -6.08 -7.68
C GLY A 165 5.20 -5.19 -7.84
N SER A 166 4.21 -5.63 -8.64
CA SER A 166 2.90 -4.97 -8.71
C SER A 166 2.14 -5.07 -7.38
N TYR A 167 1.16 -4.18 -7.21
CA TYR A 167 0.23 -4.21 -6.07
C TYR A 167 -1.23 -4.35 -6.53
N ALA A 168 -2.06 -4.81 -5.61
CA ALA A 168 -3.52 -4.82 -5.74
C ALA A 168 -4.14 -3.75 -4.84
N GLN A 169 -5.34 -3.28 -5.21
CA GLN A 169 -6.13 -2.38 -4.38
C GLN A 169 -7.31 -3.15 -3.77
N ILE A 170 -7.52 -2.98 -2.48
CA ILE A 170 -8.65 -3.54 -1.75
C ILE A 170 -9.64 -2.42 -1.43
N LYS A 171 -10.90 -2.65 -1.75
CA LYS A 171 -12.02 -1.78 -1.40
C LYS A 171 -12.48 -2.09 0.01
N ILE A 172 -12.35 -1.12 0.87
CA ILE A 172 -12.73 -1.21 2.27
C ILE A 172 -14.13 -0.61 2.41
N PRO A 173 -15.14 -1.37 2.82
CA PRO A 173 -16.50 -0.85 3.03
C PRO A 173 -16.54 0.13 4.21
N ALA A 174 -17.63 0.89 4.32
CA ALA A 174 -17.95 1.57 5.56
C ALA A 174 -18.28 0.52 6.64
N TYR A 175 -17.84 0.77 7.88
CA TYR A 175 -18.18 -0.04 9.03
C TYR A 175 -18.23 0.81 10.31
N ASP A 176 -19.16 0.49 11.20
CA ASP A 176 -19.34 1.27 12.43
C ASP A 176 -18.22 1.02 13.44
N CYS A 177 -17.87 -0.25 13.67
CA CYS A 177 -16.82 -0.61 14.61
C CYS A 177 -16.24 -1.99 14.27
N ILE A 178 -14.91 -2.08 14.26
CA ILE A 178 -14.17 -3.33 14.37
C ILE A 178 -13.45 -3.30 15.71
N ASP A 179 -13.85 -4.18 16.62
CA ASP A 179 -13.27 -4.34 17.96
C ASP A 179 -12.23 -5.46 17.92
N TYR A 180 -10.95 -5.10 18.12
CA TYR A 180 -9.84 -6.05 17.93
C TYR A 180 -9.92 -7.27 18.84
N ASP A 181 -10.50 -7.14 20.05
CA ASP A 181 -10.67 -8.28 20.96
C ASP A 181 -11.75 -9.26 20.53
N LYS A 182 -12.79 -8.76 19.84
CA LYS A 182 -13.96 -9.56 19.46
C LYS A 182 -13.91 -10.05 18.02
N ASP A 183 -13.43 -9.20 17.10
CA ASP A 183 -13.57 -9.42 15.67
C ASP A 183 -12.34 -10.08 15.04
N PHE A 184 -11.16 -10.02 15.70
CA PHE A 184 -9.97 -10.71 15.22
C PHE A 184 -9.93 -12.15 15.74
N ASP A 185 -9.68 -13.10 14.84
CA ASP A 185 -9.50 -14.49 15.22
C ASP A 185 -8.14 -14.67 15.91
N LYS A 186 -8.18 -15.03 17.19
CA LYS A 186 -6.98 -15.22 18.01
C LYS A 186 -6.18 -16.46 17.60
N ASN A 187 -6.84 -17.46 16.98
CA ASN A 187 -6.15 -18.62 16.45
C ASN A 187 -5.31 -18.27 15.20
N ASP A 188 -5.80 -17.34 14.39
CA ASP A 188 -5.07 -16.83 13.22
C ASP A 188 -3.89 -15.93 13.61
N ILE A 189 -3.92 -15.32 14.80
CA ILE A 189 -2.75 -14.62 15.37
C ILE A 189 -1.66 -15.64 15.74
N GLY A 190 -2.05 -16.78 16.32
CA GLY A 190 -1.13 -17.83 16.74
C GLY A 190 -0.46 -17.58 18.11
N GLU A 191 -0.01 -18.65 18.74
CA GLU A 191 0.59 -18.61 20.09
C GLU A 191 1.91 -17.85 20.10
N ASP A 192 2.74 -17.97 19.10
CA ASP A 192 4.05 -17.31 18.99
C ASP A 192 3.95 -15.78 19.04
N TYR A 193 2.86 -15.21 18.55
CA TYR A 193 2.66 -13.77 18.43
C TYR A 193 1.73 -13.18 19.51
N MET A 194 0.94 -14.03 20.17
CA MET A 194 -0.07 -13.62 21.16
C MET A 194 0.54 -12.80 22.32
N GLY A 195 1.76 -13.13 22.71
CA GLY A 195 2.49 -12.39 23.76
C GLY A 195 2.68 -10.91 23.41
N ALA A 196 3.05 -10.60 22.17
CA ALA A 196 3.22 -9.22 21.70
C ALA A 196 1.89 -8.44 21.73
N TRP A 197 0.79 -9.05 21.27
CA TRP A 197 -0.54 -8.42 21.29
C TRP A 197 -1.01 -8.06 22.69
N LYS A 198 -0.80 -8.95 23.66
CA LYS A 198 -1.11 -8.70 25.08
C LYS A 198 -0.21 -7.63 25.69
N ASN A 199 1.10 -7.73 25.50
CA ASN A 199 2.09 -6.82 26.07
C ASN A 199 1.91 -5.38 25.59
N PHE A 200 1.55 -5.19 24.33
CA PHE A 200 1.27 -3.87 23.76
C PHE A 200 -0.19 -3.44 23.88
N ASN A 201 -1.03 -4.23 24.55
CA ASN A 201 -2.46 -3.96 24.74
C ASN A 201 -3.22 -3.68 23.43
N ILE A 202 -2.85 -4.37 22.35
CA ILE A 202 -3.42 -4.16 21.00
C ILE A 202 -4.91 -4.49 20.97
N PHE A 203 -5.37 -5.47 21.74
CA PHE A 203 -6.79 -5.86 21.83
C PHE A 203 -7.70 -4.76 22.39
N SER A 204 -7.16 -3.73 23.03
CA SER A 204 -7.97 -2.59 23.47
C SER A 204 -8.36 -1.63 22.35
N LEU A 205 -7.81 -1.80 21.16
CA LEU A 205 -8.03 -0.90 20.03
C LEU A 205 -9.33 -1.23 19.30
N LYS A 206 -9.88 -0.19 18.65
CA LYS A 206 -11.05 -0.25 17.80
C LYS A 206 -10.83 0.58 16.54
N ALA A 207 -11.42 0.14 15.45
CA ALA A 207 -11.40 0.88 14.19
C ALA A 207 -12.81 1.28 13.79
N HIS A 208 -12.93 2.41 13.10
CA HIS A 208 -14.16 2.94 12.54
C HIS A 208 -13.89 3.49 11.14
N ASN A 209 -14.77 3.18 10.19
CA ASN A 209 -14.68 3.69 8.82
C ASN A 209 -16.04 4.20 8.35
N PRO A 210 -16.31 5.51 8.38
CA PRO A 210 -17.61 6.07 8.06
C PRO A 210 -17.94 6.02 6.56
N GLU A 211 -16.90 5.91 5.70
CA GLU A 211 -17.07 5.97 4.25
C GLU A 211 -16.22 4.90 3.55
N PRO A 212 -16.71 4.27 2.48
CA PRO A 212 -15.91 3.35 1.69
C PRO A 212 -14.61 4.00 1.21
N THR A 213 -13.52 3.24 1.26
CA THR A 213 -12.21 3.71 0.81
C THR A 213 -11.45 2.58 0.12
N ILE A 214 -10.30 2.90 -0.47
CA ILE A 214 -9.42 1.95 -1.15
C ILE A 214 -8.04 1.99 -0.48
N ARG A 215 -7.38 0.82 -0.38
CA ARG A 215 -5.98 0.71 0.06
C ARG A 215 -5.20 -0.21 -0.86
N ALA A 216 -3.96 0.18 -1.14
CA ALA A 216 -3.01 -0.58 -1.94
C ALA A 216 -2.18 -1.52 -1.05
N TYR A 217 -1.93 -2.72 -1.56
CA TYR A 217 -1.07 -3.73 -0.93
C TYR A 217 -0.26 -4.44 -2.01
N SER A 218 1.07 -4.44 -1.86
CA SER A 218 1.96 -5.13 -2.79
C SER A 218 1.75 -6.64 -2.73
N MET A 219 1.76 -7.29 -3.89
CA MET A 219 1.60 -8.73 -3.99
C MET A 219 2.89 -9.45 -3.63
N ALA A 220 2.80 -10.48 -2.80
CA ALA A 220 3.91 -11.31 -2.37
C ALA A 220 4.09 -12.57 -3.23
N ASN A 221 3.03 -12.98 -3.93
CA ASN A 221 3.11 -14.03 -4.95
C ASN A 221 3.68 -13.49 -6.26
N TYR A 222 4.32 -14.38 -7.02
CA TYR A 222 4.73 -14.08 -8.40
C TYR A 222 3.78 -14.78 -9.40
N PRO A 223 3.76 -14.39 -10.69
CA PRO A 223 2.74 -14.87 -11.65
C PRO A 223 2.60 -16.39 -11.74
N ALA A 224 3.69 -17.15 -11.63
CA ALA A 224 3.65 -18.61 -11.73
C ALA A 224 3.00 -19.33 -10.50
N GLU A 225 2.71 -18.62 -9.40
CA GLU A 225 1.93 -19.15 -8.27
C GLU A 225 0.42 -19.21 -8.57
N GLY A 226 -0.02 -18.69 -9.73
CA GLY A 226 -1.39 -18.85 -10.23
C GLY A 226 -2.37 -17.77 -9.71
N ASP A 227 -3.66 -18.15 -9.62
CA ASP A 227 -4.78 -17.22 -9.39
C ASP A 227 -5.08 -16.95 -7.91
N ILE A 228 -4.10 -17.23 -7.04
CA ILE A 228 -4.13 -16.89 -5.62
C ILE A 228 -3.26 -15.65 -5.41
N ILE A 229 -3.89 -14.57 -4.97
CA ILE A 229 -3.18 -13.35 -4.63
C ILE A 229 -2.82 -13.38 -3.16
N THR A 230 -1.52 -13.24 -2.87
CA THR A 230 -0.96 -13.23 -1.52
C THR A 230 -0.47 -11.83 -1.18
N LEU A 231 -0.95 -11.29 -0.08
CA LEU A 231 -0.53 -9.98 0.44
C LEU A 231 0.09 -10.16 1.83
N THR A 232 1.08 -9.34 2.17
CA THR A 232 1.56 -9.21 3.54
C THR A 232 1.05 -7.90 4.14
N VAL A 233 0.11 -8.00 5.06
CA VAL A 233 -0.60 -6.84 5.60
C VAL A 233 -0.19 -6.58 7.03
N ARG A 234 0.46 -5.43 7.28
CA ARG A 234 0.79 -4.98 8.62
C ARG A 234 -0.40 -4.27 9.24
N ILE A 235 -0.75 -4.61 10.49
CA ILE A 235 -1.75 -3.87 11.26
C ILE A 235 -1.23 -2.45 11.56
N ALA A 236 -1.96 -1.44 11.15
CA ALA A 236 -1.67 -0.04 11.47
C ALA A 236 -2.40 0.33 12.77
N THR A 237 -1.70 0.19 13.89
CA THR A 237 -2.21 0.57 15.20
C THR A 237 -2.10 2.07 15.42
N THR A 238 -2.88 2.58 16.36
CA THR A 238 -2.66 3.93 16.93
C THR A 238 -1.24 4.02 17.51
N PRO A 239 -0.49 5.09 17.21
CA PRO A 239 0.85 5.28 17.77
C PRO A 239 0.82 5.35 19.30
N PHE A 240 1.90 4.88 19.92
CA PHE A 240 2.08 5.08 21.36
C PHE A 240 2.36 6.55 21.69
N LYS A 241 1.96 6.97 22.87
CA LYS A 241 2.33 8.27 23.39
C LYS A 241 3.86 8.37 23.59
N PRO A 242 4.43 9.56 23.41
CA PRO A 242 5.85 9.78 23.72
C PRO A 242 6.15 9.50 25.20
N ARG A 243 7.29 8.90 25.50
CA ARG A 243 7.73 8.73 26.89
C ARG A 243 7.86 10.08 27.60
N PRO A 244 7.49 10.18 28.88
CA PRO A 244 7.17 9.11 29.84
C PRO A 244 5.70 8.66 29.88
N GLU A 245 4.82 9.21 29.04
CA GLU A 245 3.40 8.83 29.02
C GLU A 245 3.20 7.37 28.60
N VAL A 246 2.12 6.75 29.10
CA VAL A 246 1.76 5.36 28.80
C VAL A 246 0.47 5.33 27.98
N GLY A 247 0.35 4.33 27.09
CA GLY A 247 -0.83 4.08 26.28
C GLY A 247 -0.75 4.67 24.87
N PHE A 248 -1.87 4.65 24.18
CA PHE A 248 -1.99 5.11 22.80
C PHE A 248 -2.31 6.61 22.71
N GLN A 249 -1.90 7.23 21.61
CA GLN A 249 -2.34 8.58 21.26
C GLN A 249 -3.84 8.59 20.91
N ASN A 250 -4.45 9.77 20.90
CA ASN A 250 -5.85 9.92 20.48
C ASN A 250 -5.95 10.15 18.96
N VAL A 251 -5.52 9.15 18.18
CA VAL A 251 -5.65 9.14 16.73
C VAL A 251 -6.27 7.81 16.28
N PRO A 252 -7.02 7.78 15.18
CA PRO A 252 -7.65 6.54 14.69
C PRO A 252 -6.63 5.46 14.34
N THR A 253 -7.03 4.20 14.47
CA THR A 253 -6.32 3.05 13.92
C THR A 253 -6.45 3.00 12.40
N GLY A 254 -5.58 2.22 11.73
CA GLY A 254 -5.63 2.05 10.29
C GLY A 254 -6.89 1.29 9.85
N ILE A 255 -7.76 1.94 9.11
CA ILE A 255 -9.06 1.40 8.69
C ILE A 255 -8.94 0.19 7.76
N GLY A 256 -8.01 0.20 6.79
CA GLY A 256 -7.83 -0.88 5.82
C GLY A 256 -7.25 -2.14 6.46
N SER A 257 -6.17 -2.00 7.22
CA SER A 257 -5.55 -3.14 7.90
C SER A 257 -6.47 -3.75 8.95
N SER A 258 -7.25 -2.93 9.68
CA SER A 258 -8.25 -3.44 10.63
C SER A 258 -9.32 -4.27 9.94
N PHE A 259 -9.83 -3.79 8.80
CA PHE A 259 -10.80 -4.55 7.99
C PHE A 259 -10.20 -5.89 7.54
N ILE A 260 -9.01 -5.88 6.95
CA ILE A 260 -8.37 -7.12 6.48
C ILE A 260 -8.15 -8.09 7.64
N PHE A 261 -7.69 -7.61 8.80
CA PHE A 261 -7.45 -8.46 9.97
C PHE A 261 -8.72 -9.11 10.54
N SER A 262 -9.91 -8.53 10.30
CA SER A 262 -11.20 -9.08 10.72
C SER A 262 -11.76 -10.13 9.75
N LEU A 263 -11.25 -10.21 8.52
CA LEU A 263 -11.72 -11.16 7.52
C LEU A 263 -11.32 -12.59 7.85
N LYS A 264 -12.21 -13.54 7.51
CA LYS A 264 -12.05 -14.97 7.75
C LYS A 264 -12.10 -15.75 6.43
N PRO A 265 -11.56 -16.96 6.38
CA PRO A 265 -11.72 -17.84 5.24
C PRO A 265 -13.20 -17.99 4.83
N GLY A 266 -13.49 -17.80 3.54
CA GLY A 266 -14.84 -17.78 2.96
C GLY A 266 -15.45 -16.39 2.80
N ASP A 267 -14.96 -15.36 3.49
CA ASP A 267 -15.42 -13.98 3.30
C ASP A 267 -15.09 -13.47 1.89
N LYS A 268 -15.87 -12.46 1.47
CA LYS A 268 -15.68 -11.81 0.16
C LYS A 268 -15.01 -10.45 0.32
N VAL A 269 -14.11 -10.14 -0.62
CA VAL A 269 -13.43 -8.86 -0.67
C VAL A 269 -13.33 -8.37 -2.12
N MET A 270 -13.65 -7.10 -2.33
CA MET A 270 -13.48 -6.46 -3.64
C MET A 270 -12.03 -6.05 -3.82
N MET A 271 -11.41 -6.54 -4.88
CA MET A 271 -10.02 -6.27 -5.21
C MET A 271 -9.89 -5.88 -6.68
N SER A 272 -9.05 -4.92 -6.97
CA SER A 272 -8.68 -4.52 -8.34
C SER A 272 -7.17 -4.55 -8.53
N GLY A 273 -6.75 -4.74 -9.77
CA GLY A 273 -5.34 -4.80 -10.14
C GLY A 273 -5.11 -5.25 -11.58
N PRO A 274 -3.83 -5.43 -11.96
CA PRO A 274 -2.63 -5.03 -11.22
C PRO A 274 -2.31 -3.55 -11.36
N TYR A 275 -1.50 -3.01 -10.43
CA TYR A 275 -0.99 -1.65 -10.46
C TYR A 275 0.50 -1.60 -10.08
N GLY A 276 1.14 -0.46 -10.34
CA GLY A 276 2.50 -0.18 -9.91
C GLY A 276 3.54 -0.42 -10.99
N ASP A 277 4.73 0.11 -10.74
CA ASP A 277 5.89 0.13 -11.63
C ASP A 277 7.19 -0.26 -10.91
N PHE A 278 7.09 -0.79 -9.69
CA PHE A 278 8.22 -1.28 -8.92
C PHE A 278 8.64 -2.67 -9.41
N HIS A 279 9.24 -2.73 -10.59
CA HIS A 279 9.61 -3.99 -11.25
C HIS A 279 11.12 -4.13 -11.39
N PRO A 280 11.66 -5.38 -11.42
CA PRO A 280 13.04 -5.62 -11.76
C PRO A 280 13.33 -5.20 -13.21
N HIS A 281 14.54 -4.77 -13.47
CA HIS A 281 15.03 -4.57 -14.84
C HIS A 281 15.44 -5.92 -15.45
N PHE A 282 14.49 -6.59 -16.08
CA PHE A 282 14.66 -7.96 -16.59
C PHE A 282 15.81 -8.11 -17.60
N GLU A 283 15.99 -7.11 -18.47
CA GLU A 283 16.98 -7.11 -19.54
C GLU A 283 18.38 -6.67 -19.07
N SER A 284 18.51 -6.15 -17.88
CA SER A 284 19.78 -5.74 -17.29
C SER A 284 20.67 -6.96 -17.02
N LYS A 285 21.97 -6.75 -17.00
CA LYS A 285 22.97 -7.74 -16.58
C LYS A 285 23.73 -7.32 -15.32
N ARG A 286 23.30 -6.18 -14.75
CA ARG A 286 23.87 -5.64 -13.52
C ARG A 286 23.49 -6.53 -12.35
N GLU A 287 24.34 -6.55 -11.35
CA GLU A 287 24.05 -7.20 -10.09
C GLU A 287 22.79 -6.62 -9.44
N MET A 288 21.97 -7.48 -8.86
CA MET A 288 20.70 -7.11 -8.24
C MET A 288 20.75 -7.26 -6.72
N ILE A 289 20.43 -6.18 -6.02
CA ILE A 289 20.49 -6.14 -4.57
C ILE A 289 19.11 -5.71 -4.02
N TRP A 290 18.41 -6.65 -3.41
CA TRP A 290 17.16 -6.37 -2.72
C TRP A 290 17.42 -6.09 -1.24
N ILE A 291 16.77 -5.06 -0.70
CA ILE A 291 16.91 -4.68 0.72
C ILE A 291 15.53 -4.43 1.30
N GLY A 292 15.15 -5.21 2.31
CA GLY A 292 13.81 -5.17 2.85
C GLY A 292 13.67 -5.31 4.34
N GLY A 293 12.46 -5.03 4.82
CA GLY A 293 12.08 -5.23 6.21
C GLY A 293 10.58 -5.23 6.44
N GLY A 294 10.10 -6.08 7.33
CA GLY A 294 8.68 -6.19 7.64
C GLY A 294 7.82 -6.52 6.42
N ALA A 295 6.70 -5.82 6.23
CA ALA A 295 5.78 -6.05 5.10
C ALA A 295 6.39 -5.73 3.72
N GLY A 296 7.54 -5.04 3.65
CA GLY A 296 8.29 -4.84 2.41
C GLY A 296 8.81 -6.15 1.80
N MET A 297 8.74 -7.25 2.53
CA MET A 297 8.96 -8.60 2.02
C MET A 297 8.08 -8.91 0.79
N ALA A 298 6.85 -8.41 0.71
CA ALA A 298 5.90 -8.77 -0.33
C ALA A 298 6.43 -8.58 -1.75
N PRO A 299 6.70 -7.34 -2.22
CA PRO A 299 7.15 -7.13 -3.59
C PRO A 299 8.53 -7.73 -3.84
N LEU A 300 9.41 -7.74 -2.84
CA LEU A 300 10.76 -8.28 -2.97
C LEU A 300 10.73 -9.80 -3.16
N ARG A 301 9.89 -10.53 -2.38
CA ARG A 301 9.68 -11.97 -2.60
C ARG A 301 9.17 -12.24 -4.02
N ALA A 302 8.14 -11.52 -4.45
CA ALA A 302 7.58 -11.70 -5.78
C ALA A 302 8.63 -11.52 -6.89
N GLN A 303 9.48 -10.50 -6.78
CA GLN A 303 10.55 -10.21 -7.73
C GLN A 303 11.62 -11.31 -7.72
N ILE A 304 12.15 -11.67 -6.55
CA ILE A 304 13.20 -12.69 -6.39
C ILE A 304 12.73 -14.06 -6.90
N MET A 305 11.53 -14.50 -6.49
CA MET A 305 10.95 -15.76 -6.92
C MET A 305 10.75 -15.82 -8.43
N HIS A 306 10.33 -14.72 -9.04
CA HIS A 306 10.18 -14.65 -10.50
C HIS A 306 11.53 -14.70 -11.22
N MET A 307 12.52 -13.93 -10.76
CA MET A 307 13.88 -13.94 -11.34
C MET A 307 14.50 -15.33 -11.29
N THR A 308 14.33 -16.05 -10.19
CA THR A 308 14.91 -17.38 -9.98
C THR A 308 14.04 -18.48 -10.58
N LYS A 309 12.80 -18.66 -10.10
CA LYS A 309 11.94 -19.81 -10.46
C LYS A 309 11.31 -19.73 -11.85
N THR A 310 11.06 -18.52 -12.38
CA THR A 310 10.45 -18.36 -13.70
C THR A 310 11.50 -18.10 -14.78
N LEU A 311 12.40 -17.13 -14.53
CA LEU A 311 13.39 -16.71 -15.53
C LEU A 311 14.69 -17.52 -15.45
N HIS A 312 14.89 -18.32 -14.39
CA HIS A 312 16.12 -19.07 -14.14
C HIS A 312 17.38 -18.22 -14.32
N CYS A 313 17.37 -17.00 -13.75
CA CYS A 313 18.44 -16.04 -13.89
C CYS A 313 19.71 -16.55 -13.19
N THR A 314 20.73 -16.86 -13.98
CA THR A 314 22.03 -17.37 -13.49
C THR A 314 23.21 -16.55 -14.04
N ASP A 315 22.96 -15.48 -14.75
CA ASP A 315 23.94 -14.69 -15.47
C ASP A 315 24.38 -13.41 -14.75
N ARG A 316 23.96 -13.24 -13.51
CA ARG A 316 24.31 -12.13 -12.61
C ARG A 316 24.19 -12.53 -11.15
N GLU A 317 24.91 -11.85 -10.28
CA GLU A 317 24.79 -12.01 -8.83
C GLU A 317 23.51 -11.37 -8.31
N MET A 318 22.89 -12.01 -7.32
CA MET A 318 21.61 -11.62 -6.71
C MET A 318 21.73 -11.71 -5.18
N HIS A 319 21.57 -10.60 -4.49
CA HIS A 319 21.68 -10.52 -3.04
C HIS A 319 20.39 -9.99 -2.41
N PHE A 320 19.91 -10.65 -1.37
CA PHE A 320 18.76 -10.21 -0.60
C PHE A 320 19.12 -9.95 0.86
N PHE A 321 19.06 -8.70 1.28
CA PHE A 321 19.27 -8.26 2.66
C PHE A 321 17.95 -8.00 3.35
N TYR A 322 17.59 -8.83 4.32
CA TYR A 322 16.33 -8.71 5.03
C TYR A 322 16.54 -8.45 6.52
N GLY A 323 15.94 -7.34 7.01
CA GLY A 323 16.00 -6.92 8.40
C GLY A 323 14.73 -7.27 9.18
N ALA A 324 14.89 -7.92 10.32
CA ALA A 324 13.82 -8.22 11.26
C ALA A 324 14.25 -7.94 12.72
N ARG A 325 13.29 -7.84 13.64
CA ARG A 325 13.60 -7.62 15.06
C ARG A 325 14.14 -8.87 15.74
N SER A 326 13.68 -10.03 15.30
CA SER A 326 14.04 -11.35 15.80
C SER A 326 13.72 -12.40 14.73
N LEU A 327 14.17 -13.63 14.90
CA LEU A 327 13.82 -14.73 14.00
C LEU A 327 12.31 -14.96 13.93
N THR A 328 11.59 -14.81 15.04
CA THR A 328 10.11 -14.95 15.09
C THR A 328 9.39 -13.89 14.26
N GLU A 329 10.01 -12.73 14.02
CA GLU A 329 9.46 -11.65 13.19
C GLU A 329 9.87 -11.74 11.73
N ALA A 330 10.80 -12.63 11.37
CA ALA A 330 11.19 -12.91 10.00
C ALA A 330 10.31 -14.04 9.41
N PHE A 331 9.87 -13.89 8.17
CA PHE A 331 8.95 -14.83 7.53
C PHE A 331 9.34 -15.07 6.07
N PHE A 332 8.86 -16.16 5.49
CA PHE A 332 9.22 -16.67 4.15
C PHE A 332 10.71 -17.02 4.00
N LEU A 333 11.44 -17.21 5.11
CA LEU A 333 12.87 -17.47 5.05
C LEU A 333 13.18 -18.81 4.36
N GLU A 334 12.30 -19.80 4.53
CA GLU A 334 12.42 -21.11 3.91
C GLU A 334 12.50 -21.02 2.38
N ASP A 335 11.67 -20.15 1.77
CA ASP A 335 11.68 -19.90 0.33
C ASP A 335 13.10 -19.49 -0.14
N PHE A 336 13.73 -18.56 0.57
CA PHE A 336 15.05 -18.03 0.19
C PHE A 336 16.21 -18.99 0.50
N TRP A 337 16.11 -19.74 1.60
CA TRP A 337 17.10 -20.78 1.91
C TRP A 337 17.05 -21.96 0.92
N GLU A 338 15.90 -22.23 0.33
CA GLU A 338 15.78 -23.17 -0.78
C GLU A 338 16.40 -22.60 -2.05
N LEU A 339 16.18 -21.33 -2.33
CA LEU A 339 16.79 -20.65 -3.49
C LEU A 339 18.32 -20.64 -3.41
N GLU A 340 18.92 -20.37 -2.24
CA GLU A 340 20.38 -20.43 -2.07
C GLU A 340 20.99 -21.82 -2.39
N LYS A 341 20.23 -22.89 -2.15
CA LYS A 341 20.68 -24.25 -2.50
C LYS A 341 20.57 -24.55 -3.99
N GLU A 342 19.58 -23.97 -4.65
CA GLU A 342 19.27 -24.22 -6.06
C GLU A 342 20.02 -23.27 -7.00
N PHE A 343 20.21 -22.02 -6.60
CA PHE A 343 20.85 -20.96 -7.40
C PHE A 343 22.14 -20.46 -6.73
N PRO A 344 23.33 -20.92 -7.21
CA PRO A 344 24.61 -20.54 -6.61
C PRO A 344 24.92 -19.03 -6.64
N ASN A 345 24.25 -18.30 -7.52
CA ASN A 345 24.35 -16.85 -7.68
C ASN A 345 23.28 -16.06 -6.88
N PHE A 346 22.51 -16.73 -6.00
CA PHE A 346 21.57 -16.07 -5.10
C PHE A 346 22.04 -16.22 -3.64
N HIS A 347 22.05 -15.12 -2.90
CA HIS A 347 22.55 -15.04 -1.53
C HIS A 347 21.58 -14.34 -0.61
N MET A 348 21.14 -15.01 0.46
CA MET A 348 20.26 -14.46 1.49
C MET A 348 21.08 -13.98 2.70
N HIS A 349 20.87 -12.71 3.09
CA HIS A 349 21.50 -12.08 4.24
C HIS A 349 20.44 -11.65 5.26
N LEU A 350 20.29 -12.42 6.32
CA LEU A 350 19.37 -12.08 7.41
C LEU A 350 20.08 -11.17 8.42
N SER A 351 19.42 -10.07 8.82
CA SER A 351 19.86 -9.25 9.94
C SER A 351 18.77 -9.19 11.03
N LEU A 352 19.18 -9.34 12.27
CA LEU A 352 18.33 -9.25 13.45
C LEU A 352 18.79 -8.09 14.33
N ASP A 353 17.86 -7.27 14.83
CA ASP A 353 18.19 -6.04 15.59
C ASP A 353 19.13 -6.29 16.78
N ARG A 354 19.10 -7.50 17.31
CA ARG A 354 19.92 -7.94 18.46
C ARG A 354 20.15 -9.46 18.37
N GLN A 355 21.05 -9.95 19.24
CA GLN A 355 21.27 -11.37 19.40
C GLN A 355 19.96 -12.11 19.69
N ASP A 356 19.73 -13.20 19.00
CA ASP A 356 18.47 -13.97 19.06
C ASP A 356 18.76 -15.43 19.47
N PRO A 357 18.44 -15.80 20.74
CA PRO A 357 18.69 -17.15 21.25
C PRO A 357 18.01 -18.25 20.46
N LYS A 358 16.83 -18.00 19.87
CA LYS A 358 16.11 -18.96 19.03
C LYS A 358 16.85 -19.19 17.71
N ALA A 359 17.39 -18.14 17.11
CA ALA A 359 18.22 -18.27 15.91
C ALA A 359 19.53 -19.02 16.19
N ASP A 360 20.16 -18.72 17.33
CA ASP A 360 21.39 -19.41 17.76
C ASP A 360 21.16 -20.89 18.00
N GLU A 361 20.05 -21.26 18.69
CA GLU A 361 19.65 -22.64 18.96
C GLU A 361 19.38 -23.43 17.66
N LEU A 362 18.73 -22.79 16.67
CA LEU A 362 18.41 -23.40 15.38
C LEU A 362 19.58 -23.35 14.39
N GLY A 363 20.71 -22.75 14.76
CA GLY A 363 21.89 -22.60 13.90
C GLY A 363 21.67 -21.70 12.68
N VAL A 364 20.71 -20.78 12.75
CA VAL A 364 20.43 -19.81 11.69
C VAL A 364 21.54 -18.77 11.67
N LYS A 365 22.14 -18.55 10.50
CA LYS A 365 23.12 -17.49 10.31
C LYS A 365 22.44 -16.14 10.17
N TYR A 366 22.88 -15.15 10.92
CA TYR A 366 22.40 -13.78 10.83
C TYR A 366 23.46 -12.76 11.24
N TYR A 367 23.29 -11.53 10.76
CA TYR A 367 24.05 -10.36 11.22
C TYR A 367 23.29 -9.72 12.40
N THR A 368 24.01 -9.35 13.47
CA THR A 368 23.40 -8.61 14.59
C THR A 368 23.43 -7.12 14.32
N GLY A 369 22.26 -6.51 14.06
CA GLY A 369 22.10 -5.09 13.75
C GLY A 369 21.07 -4.85 12.65
N PHE A 370 20.98 -3.61 12.18
CA PHE A 370 20.06 -3.21 11.13
C PHE A 370 20.52 -3.65 9.73
N ALA A 371 19.58 -3.85 8.81
CA ALA A 371 19.86 -4.26 7.44
C ALA A 371 20.87 -3.33 6.72
N VAL A 372 20.81 -2.01 6.96
CA VAL A 372 21.79 -1.06 6.40
C VAL A 372 23.21 -1.30 6.90
N ASN A 373 23.38 -1.71 8.17
CA ASN A 373 24.70 -2.07 8.69
C ASN A 373 25.15 -3.42 8.15
N CYS A 374 24.23 -4.37 8.02
CA CYS A 374 24.52 -5.67 7.43
C CYS A 374 25.09 -5.51 6.02
N ILE A 375 24.39 -4.85 5.11
CA ILE A 375 24.87 -4.65 3.74
C ILE A 375 26.17 -3.86 3.68
N ARG A 376 26.31 -2.82 4.49
CA ARG A 376 27.56 -2.04 4.57
C ARG A 376 28.74 -2.90 5.00
N ASP A 377 28.61 -3.60 6.13
CA ASP A 377 29.74 -4.23 6.81
C ASP A 377 30.11 -5.59 6.19
N THR A 378 29.14 -6.29 5.57
CA THR A 378 29.34 -7.63 5.02
C THR A 378 29.48 -7.68 3.51
N TYR A 379 29.12 -6.59 2.80
CA TYR A 379 29.09 -6.62 1.34
C TYR A 379 29.65 -5.36 0.68
N LEU A 380 28.95 -4.22 0.76
CA LEU A 380 29.27 -3.03 -0.03
C LEU A 380 30.59 -2.34 0.36
N LYS A 381 31.07 -2.55 1.59
CA LYS A 381 32.33 -1.95 2.05
C LYS A 381 33.54 -2.38 1.19
N ASP A 382 33.53 -3.63 0.76
CA ASP A 382 34.61 -4.24 0.01
C ASP A 382 34.19 -4.55 -1.46
N HIS A 383 33.08 -3.98 -1.92
CA HIS A 383 32.58 -4.13 -3.27
C HIS A 383 33.32 -3.20 -4.24
N ASP A 384 33.78 -3.75 -5.37
CA ASP A 384 34.64 -3.01 -6.32
C ASP A 384 33.89 -1.87 -7.04
N ALA A 385 32.59 -2.03 -7.35
CA ALA A 385 31.79 -1.08 -8.11
C ALA A 385 30.34 -1.06 -7.64
N PRO A 386 30.02 -0.54 -6.43
CA PRO A 386 28.64 -0.48 -5.92
C PRO A 386 27.72 0.41 -6.78
N GLU A 387 28.26 1.39 -7.50
CA GLU A 387 27.55 2.26 -8.43
C GLU A 387 27.02 1.52 -9.67
N ASP A 388 27.58 0.37 -10.01
CA ASP A 388 27.17 -0.46 -11.14
C ASP A 388 26.08 -1.49 -10.79
N CYS A 389 25.65 -1.57 -9.52
CA CYS A 389 24.56 -2.45 -9.09
C CYS A 389 23.18 -1.81 -9.24
N GLU A 390 22.15 -2.63 -9.19
CA GLU A 390 20.74 -2.21 -9.12
C GLU A 390 20.16 -2.55 -7.75
N TYR A 391 19.54 -1.55 -7.11
CA TYR A 391 19.02 -1.66 -5.76
C TYR A 391 17.50 -1.58 -5.73
N TYR A 392 16.86 -2.56 -5.07
CA TYR A 392 15.40 -2.66 -4.93
C TYR A 392 15.02 -2.62 -3.46
N LEU A 393 14.42 -1.52 -3.02
CA LEU A 393 14.16 -1.25 -1.60
C LEU A 393 12.68 -1.31 -1.29
N CYS A 394 12.30 -2.03 -0.22
CA CYS A 394 10.93 -1.98 0.27
C CYS A 394 10.87 -2.23 1.78
N GLY A 395 10.15 -1.38 2.52
CA GLY A 395 10.01 -1.51 3.96
C GLY A 395 9.71 -0.19 4.67
N PRO A 396 10.03 -0.09 5.97
CA PRO A 396 9.80 1.13 6.74
C PRO A 396 10.53 2.34 6.15
N PRO A 397 9.94 3.56 6.21
CA PRO A 397 10.54 4.78 5.64
C PRO A 397 11.97 5.06 6.12
N MET A 398 12.26 4.74 7.38
CA MET A 398 13.62 4.91 7.93
C MET A 398 14.64 3.96 7.30
N LEU A 399 14.24 2.73 6.97
CA LEU A 399 15.11 1.78 6.25
C LEU A 399 15.43 2.33 4.86
N ILE A 400 14.39 2.69 4.09
CA ILE A 400 14.57 3.25 2.75
C ILE A 400 15.49 4.47 2.80
N LYS A 401 15.19 5.42 3.69
CA LYS A 401 16.01 6.63 3.84
C LYS A 401 17.47 6.33 4.17
N THR A 402 17.73 5.49 5.18
CA THR A 402 19.11 5.23 5.62
C THR A 402 19.92 4.46 4.58
N VAL A 403 19.27 3.54 3.86
CA VAL A 403 19.91 2.82 2.75
C VAL A 403 20.19 3.76 1.58
N THR A 404 19.21 4.58 1.17
CA THR A 404 19.39 5.55 0.08
C THR A 404 20.50 6.56 0.42
N ASP A 405 20.52 7.13 1.64
CA ASP A 405 21.57 8.04 2.09
C ASP A 405 22.98 7.37 2.02
N TYR A 406 23.05 6.07 2.34
CA TYR A 406 24.30 5.32 2.27
C TYR A 406 24.72 5.05 0.82
N LEU A 407 23.80 4.62 -0.04
CA LEU A 407 24.08 4.38 -1.47
C LEU A 407 24.50 5.67 -2.19
N ASP A 408 23.86 6.80 -1.89
CA ASP A 408 24.27 8.13 -2.39
C ASP A 408 25.72 8.45 -2.02
N SER A 409 26.12 8.12 -0.78
CA SER A 409 27.52 8.30 -0.32
C SER A 409 28.54 7.42 -1.06
N LEU A 410 28.09 6.35 -1.72
CA LEU A 410 28.91 5.47 -2.57
C LEU A 410 28.87 5.88 -4.05
N GLY A 411 28.17 6.96 -4.40
CA GLY A 411 28.06 7.43 -5.78
C GLY A 411 27.02 6.68 -6.63
N VAL A 412 26.11 5.94 -6.01
CA VAL A 412 25.02 5.25 -6.74
C VAL A 412 24.03 6.28 -7.28
N GLU A 413 23.80 6.27 -8.59
CA GLU A 413 22.86 7.17 -9.24
C GLU A 413 21.40 6.84 -8.84
N PRO A 414 20.53 7.86 -8.69
CA PRO A 414 19.12 7.65 -8.27
C PRO A 414 18.34 6.69 -9.16
N GLU A 415 18.66 6.62 -10.45
CA GLU A 415 18.03 5.72 -11.43
C GLU A 415 18.36 4.24 -11.19
N SER A 416 19.41 3.95 -10.43
CA SER A 416 19.81 2.60 -10.02
C SER A 416 19.16 2.18 -8.69
N ILE A 417 18.41 3.08 -8.04
CA ILE A 417 17.74 2.83 -6.76
C ILE A 417 16.22 2.86 -6.95
N MET A 418 15.62 1.69 -7.09
CA MET A 418 14.18 1.52 -7.17
C MET A 418 13.62 1.27 -5.77
N TYR A 419 12.51 1.92 -5.40
CA TYR A 419 11.89 1.68 -4.11
C TYR A 419 10.37 1.82 -4.14
N ASP A 420 9.70 1.02 -3.30
CA ASP A 420 8.28 1.14 -2.99
C ASP A 420 8.12 1.60 -1.53
N ASN A 421 7.46 2.75 -1.35
CA ASN A 421 7.32 3.39 -0.04
C ASN A 421 5.91 3.19 0.49
N PHE A 422 5.78 2.50 1.61
CA PHE A 422 4.53 2.23 2.32
C PHE A 422 4.12 3.32 3.32
N GLY A 423 4.74 4.48 3.29
CA GLY A 423 4.56 5.56 4.26
C GLY A 423 3.60 6.66 3.88
#